data_71b93cb70f5863ffd7e0f39c83e11928
#
_entry.id   71b93cb70f5863ffd7e0f39c83e11928
#
_cell.length_a   1.000
_cell.length_b   1.000
_cell.length_c   1.000
_cell.angle_alpha   90.00
_cell.angle_beta   90.00
_cell.angle_gamma   90.00
#
_symmetry.space_group_name_H-M   'P 1'
#
loop_
_entity.id
_entity.type
_entity.pdbx_description
1 polymer ?
#
loop_
_entity_poly.entity_id
_entity_poly.type
_entity_poly.pdbx_seq_one_letter_code
_entity_poly.pdbx_strand_id
1 'polypeptide(L)'
;MNYYGSKELAAAFRTVRKNTITIGEEIPEEHYGYRATPDTRSVGETLVHIAVGTRFPAQIHFVERRGAMAGFDFMGFLSKITAEEKAPRSKNEILQLLHVEGEKFAQALEGLSEEFLGERVDLMPGMTPPAKSRFEMLLGPKEHEMHHRAQLMVAERALGITPHLTRQMQERFAAMQAAAGKG
;
A
#
# COMPACT_ATOMS: atom_id res chain seq x y z
N MET A 1 25.93 -11.25 -3.77
CA MET A 1 24.88 -11.85 -2.89
C MET A 1 23.80 -10.79 -2.74
N ASN A 2 22.60 -11.05 -3.27
CA ASN A 2 21.50 -10.08 -3.21
C ASN A 2 20.58 -10.46 -2.05
N TYR A 3 20.47 -9.61 -1.04
CA TYR A 3 19.63 -9.87 0.14
C TYR A 3 18.19 -9.38 -0.04
N TYR A 4 17.97 -8.42 -0.94
CA TYR A 4 16.66 -7.82 -1.19
C TYR A 4 16.65 -7.18 -2.58
N GLY A 5 16.05 -7.87 -3.53
CA GLY A 5 15.92 -7.42 -4.91
C GLY A 5 14.47 -7.25 -5.32
N SER A 6 14.23 -7.26 -6.62
CA SER A 6 12.92 -7.07 -7.23
C SER A 6 11.89 -8.12 -6.76
N LYS A 7 12.30 -9.39 -6.66
CA LYS A 7 11.41 -10.49 -6.23
C LYS A 7 10.99 -10.35 -4.76
N GLU A 8 11.94 -10.03 -3.89
CA GLU A 8 11.66 -9.82 -2.46
C GLU A 8 10.79 -8.57 -2.26
N LEU A 9 11.04 -7.49 -3.03
CA LEU A 9 10.21 -6.29 -3.03
C LEU A 9 8.77 -6.60 -3.44
N ALA A 10 8.57 -7.34 -4.53
CA ALA A 10 7.27 -7.77 -5.00
C ALA A 10 6.56 -8.68 -3.99
N ALA A 11 7.27 -9.67 -3.41
CA ALA A 11 6.72 -10.59 -2.42
C ALA A 11 6.31 -9.85 -1.13
N ALA A 12 7.14 -8.90 -0.67
CA ALA A 12 6.83 -8.08 0.50
C ALA A 12 5.61 -7.16 0.23
N PHE A 13 5.51 -6.59 -0.97
CA PHE A 13 4.35 -5.79 -1.38
C PHE A 13 3.06 -6.64 -1.41
N ARG A 14 3.09 -7.82 -2.04
CA ARG A 14 1.94 -8.76 -2.05
C ARG A 14 1.48 -9.11 -0.64
N THR A 15 2.41 -9.33 0.27
CA THR A 15 2.09 -9.63 1.69
C THR A 15 1.34 -8.46 2.35
N VAL A 16 1.81 -7.23 2.13
CA VAL A 16 1.14 -6.04 2.68
C VAL A 16 -0.25 -5.87 2.07
N ARG A 17 -0.37 -5.98 0.73
CA ARG A 17 -1.64 -5.86 0.00
C ARG A 17 -2.65 -6.94 0.43
N LYS A 18 -2.23 -8.19 0.59
CA LYS A 18 -3.08 -9.25 1.11
C LYS A 18 -3.68 -8.89 2.47
N ASN A 19 -2.85 -8.38 3.39
CA ASN A 19 -3.34 -7.97 4.72
C ASN A 19 -4.32 -6.79 4.64
N THR A 20 -4.10 -5.84 3.73
CA THR A 20 -5.03 -4.74 3.50
C THR A 20 -6.38 -5.24 2.96
N ILE A 21 -6.35 -6.17 2.02
CA ILE A 21 -7.56 -6.80 1.46
C ILE A 21 -8.32 -7.53 2.56
N THR A 22 -7.64 -8.32 3.41
CA THR A 22 -8.28 -9.01 4.55
C THR A 22 -9.00 -8.02 5.48
N ILE A 23 -8.40 -6.86 5.79
CA ILE A 23 -9.07 -5.82 6.57
C ILE A 23 -10.33 -5.32 5.85
N GLY A 24 -10.23 -5.03 4.56
CA GLY A 24 -11.40 -4.64 3.76
C GLY A 24 -12.50 -5.71 3.77
N GLU A 25 -12.15 -6.99 3.66
CA GLU A 25 -13.10 -8.09 3.72
C GLU A 25 -13.80 -8.19 5.09
N GLU A 26 -13.07 -7.99 6.18
CA GLU A 26 -13.59 -8.12 7.54
C GLU A 26 -14.47 -6.94 7.98
N ILE A 27 -14.24 -5.73 7.46
CA ILE A 27 -15.12 -4.59 7.75
C ILE A 27 -16.44 -4.77 6.98
N PRO A 28 -17.62 -4.78 7.65
CA PRO A 28 -18.93 -4.83 6.99
C PRO A 28 -19.14 -3.64 6.04
N GLU A 29 -19.89 -3.85 4.96
CA GLU A 29 -20.10 -2.83 3.92
C GLU A 29 -20.79 -1.57 4.45
N GLU A 30 -21.72 -1.72 5.39
CA GLU A 30 -22.38 -0.60 6.08
C GLU A 30 -21.43 0.33 6.83
N HIS A 31 -20.21 -0.13 7.12
CA HIS A 31 -19.18 0.65 7.78
C HIS A 31 -18.14 1.26 6.82
N TYR A 32 -18.29 1.07 5.51
CA TYR A 32 -17.36 1.67 4.55
C TYR A 32 -17.41 3.21 4.51
N GLY A 33 -18.53 3.79 4.99
CA GLY A 33 -18.66 5.23 5.20
C GLY A 33 -18.06 5.76 6.51
N TYR A 34 -17.60 4.89 7.42
CA TYR A 34 -17.06 5.31 8.71
C TYR A 34 -15.79 6.17 8.55
N ARG A 35 -15.73 7.26 9.33
CA ARG A 35 -14.59 8.18 9.46
C ARG A 35 -14.24 8.33 10.92
N ALA A 36 -12.95 8.27 11.27
CA ALA A 36 -12.50 8.50 12.64
C ALA A 36 -12.75 9.96 13.08
N THR A 37 -12.54 10.92 12.16
CA THR A 37 -12.86 12.34 12.32
C THR A 37 -13.43 12.88 11.01
N PRO A 38 -14.17 14.02 11.03
CA PRO A 38 -14.81 14.56 9.81
C PRO A 38 -13.86 14.89 8.66
N ASP A 39 -12.59 15.18 8.96
CA ASP A 39 -11.55 15.56 8.01
C ASP A 39 -10.73 14.38 7.49
N THR A 40 -10.94 13.15 8.03
CA THR A 40 -10.27 11.94 7.55
C THR A 40 -11.01 11.31 6.37
N ARG A 41 -10.30 10.49 5.59
CA ARG A 41 -10.93 9.59 4.62
C ARG A 41 -11.83 8.59 5.34
N SER A 42 -12.92 8.18 4.69
CA SER A 42 -13.69 7.02 5.14
C SER A 42 -12.90 5.72 4.94
N VAL A 43 -13.38 4.62 5.51
CA VAL A 43 -12.82 3.28 5.27
C VAL A 43 -12.75 2.99 3.77
N GLY A 44 -13.85 3.18 3.04
CA GLY A 44 -13.90 2.94 1.60
C GLY A 44 -12.94 3.84 0.82
N GLU A 45 -12.92 5.15 1.11
CA GLU A 45 -11.98 6.09 0.48
C GLU A 45 -10.52 5.75 0.79
N THR A 46 -10.21 5.28 2.00
CA THR A 46 -8.87 4.85 2.38
C THR A 46 -8.44 3.61 1.59
N LEU A 47 -9.32 2.63 1.44
CA LEU A 47 -9.05 1.42 0.65
C LEU A 47 -8.86 1.77 -0.85
N VAL A 48 -9.67 2.67 -1.40
CA VAL A 48 -9.48 3.15 -2.78
C VAL A 48 -8.17 3.91 -2.92
N HIS A 49 -7.85 4.81 -1.98
CA HIS A 49 -6.58 5.54 -1.94
C HIS A 49 -5.36 4.59 -1.97
N ILE A 50 -5.39 3.54 -1.16
CA ILE A 50 -4.35 2.50 -1.17
C ILE A 50 -4.27 1.80 -2.54
N ALA A 51 -5.42 1.46 -3.12
CA ALA A 51 -5.45 0.77 -4.41
C ALA A 51 -4.83 1.61 -5.52
N VAL A 52 -5.29 2.86 -5.67
CA VAL A 52 -4.85 3.75 -6.76
C VAL A 52 -3.50 4.42 -6.48
N GLY A 53 -3.03 4.42 -5.23
CA GLY A 53 -1.74 4.99 -4.82
C GLY A 53 -0.53 4.37 -5.54
N THR A 54 -0.64 3.11 -5.98
CA THR A 54 0.40 2.44 -6.79
C THR A 54 0.56 3.02 -8.20
N ARG A 55 -0.43 3.76 -8.68
CA ARG A 55 -0.40 4.34 -10.05
C ARG A 55 0.63 5.45 -10.17
N PHE A 56 0.89 6.21 -9.09
CA PHE A 56 1.92 7.25 -9.12
C PHE A 56 3.32 6.68 -9.37
N PRO A 57 3.84 5.76 -8.54
CA PRO A 57 5.13 5.15 -8.81
C PRO A 57 5.15 4.36 -10.13
N ALA A 58 4.04 3.73 -10.53
CA ALA A 58 3.95 3.06 -11.82
C ALA A 58 4.12 4.05 -12.98
N GLN A 59 3.49 5.22 -12.92
CA GLN A 59 3.64 6.25 -13.94
C GLN A 59 5.09 6.72 -14.06
N ILE A 60 5.74 7.00 -12.94
CA ILE A 60 7.12 7.51 -12.89
C ILE A 60 8.12 6.46 -13.39
N HIS A 61 8.02 5.23 -12.88
CA HIS A 61 9.08 4.24 -13.06
C HIS A 61 8.83 3.30 -14.25
N PHE A 62 7.58 2.98 -14.56
CA PHE A 62 7.26 1.95 -15.56
C PHE A 62 6.74 2.54 -16.87
N VAL A 63 5.92 3.60 -16.80
CA VAL A 63 5.32 4.21 -17.99
C VAL A 63 6.26 5.26 -18.60
N GLU A 64 6.59 6.30 -17.85
CA GLU A 64 7.44 7.40 -18.34
C GLU A 64 8.94 7.13 -18.17
N ARG A 65 9.33 6.20 -17.29
CA ARG A 65 10.74 5.86 -16.98
C ARG A 65 11.60 7.09 -16.70
N ARG A 66 11.05 8.02 -15.91
CA ARG A 66 11.65 9.32 -15.64
C ARG A 66 13.00 9.20 -14.92
N GLY A 67 14.00 9.95 -15.37
CA GLY A 67 15.26 10.16 -14.66
C GLY A 67 15.21 11.40 -13.72
N ALA A 68 14.16 12.21 -13.81
CA ALA A 68 13.97 13.37 -12.96
C ALA A 68 12.47 13.66 -12.74
N MET A 69 12.14 14.18 -11.56
CA MET A 69 10.78 14.59 -11.21
C MET A 69 10.43 15.98 -11.76
N ALA A 70 11.42 16.78 -12.17
CA ALA A 70 11.18 18.08 -12.79
C ALA A 70 10.30 17.94 -14.03
N GLY A 71 9.30 18.82 -14.16
CA GLY A 71 8.34 18.81 -15.28
C GLY A 71 7.26 17.72 -15.21
N PHE A 72 7.18 16.92 -14.13
CA PHE A 72 6.04 16.05 -13.91
C PHE A 72 4.84 16.88 -13.40
N ASP A 73 3.68 16.72 -14.05
CA ASP A 73 2.43 17.36 -13.62
C ASP A 73 1.84 16.63 -12.40
N PHE A 74 2.47 16.86 -11.24
CA PHE A 74 2.03 16.24 -10.00
C PHE A 74 0.61 16.64 -9.61
N MET A 75 0.26 17.93 -9.79
CA MET A 75 -1.06 18.43 -9.38
C MET A 75 -2.18 17.89 -10.26
N GLY A 76 -1.97 17.81 -11.58
CA GLY A 76 -2.93 17.20 -12.49
C GLY A 76 -3.09 15.69 -12.23
N PHE A 77 -1.99 14.98 -11.92
CA PHE A 77 -2.03 13.59 -11.53
C PHE A 77 -2.81 13.39 -10.22
N LEU A 78 -2.48 14.16 -9.19
CA LEU A 78 -3.13 14.10 -7.87
C LEU A 78 -4.64 14.39 -7.97
N SER A 79 -5.04 15.37 -8.78
CA SER A 79 -6.45 15.70 -9.02
C SER A 79 -7.23 14.49 -9.56
N LYS A 80 -6.66 13.74 -10.52
CA LYS A 80 -7.28 12.53 -11.07
C LYS A 80 -7.43 11.43 -10.00
N ILE A 81 -6.39 11.19 -9.21
CA ILE A 81 -6.42 10.20 -8.12
C ILE A 81 -7.46 10.57 -7.07
N THR A 82 -7.52 11.84 -6.66
CA THR A 82 -8.50 12.32 -5.67
C THR A 82 -9.94 12.21 -6.18
N ALA A 83 -10.17 12.44 -7.47
CA ALA A 83 -11.48 12.22 -8.07
C ALA A 83 -11.90 10.75 -8.03
N GLU A 84 -10.98 9.83 -8.28
CA GLU A 84 -11.25 8.40 -8.16
C GLU A 84 -11.54 7.94 -6.74
N GLU A 85 -10.86 8.48 -5.73
CA GLU A 85 -11.12 8.16 -4.32
C GLU A 85 -12.57 8.46 -3.92
N LYS A 86 -13.13 9.54 -4.46
CA LYS A 86 -14.49 10.02 -4.16
C LYS A 86 -15.59 9.37 -4.99
N ALA A 87 -15.24 8.63 -6.03
CA ALA A 87 -16.23 7.98 -6.87
C ALA A 87 -16.95 6.86 -6.08
N PRO A 88 -18.32 6.83 -6.11
CA PRO A 88 -19.06 5.79 -5.41
C PRO A 88 -18.68 4.39 -5.91
N ARG A 89 -18.44 3.47 -4.96
CA ARG A 89 -18.13 2.06 -5.23
C ARG A 89 -18.73 1.18 -4.14
N SER A 90 -19.21 0.02 -4.52
CA SER A 90 -19.53 -1.06 -3.58
C SER A 90 -18.25 -1.65 -2.96
N LYS A 91 -18.41 -2.35 -1.85
CA LYS A 91 -17.32 -3.12 -1.22
C LYS A 91 -16.61 -4.04 -2.21
N ASN A 92 -17.37 -4.79 -3.00
CA ASN A 92 -16.83 -5.72 -3.97
C ASN A 92 -15.98 -5.03 -5.04
N GLU A 93 -16.40 -3.88 -5.55
CA GLU A 93 -15.64 -3.09 -6.53
C GLU A 93 -14.34 -2.56 -5.93
N ILE A 94 -14.35 -2.14 -4.65
CA ILE A 94 -13.16 -1.69 -3.95
C ILE A 94 -12.17 -2.85 -3.73
N LEU A 95 -12.63 -4.01 -3.28
CA LEU A 95 -11.79 -5.19 -3.11
C LEU A 95 -11.20 -5.66 -4.44
N GLN A 96 -11.99 -5.66 -5.51
CA GLN A 96 -11.51 -5.98 -6.84
C GLN A 96 -10.43 -4.99 -7.32
N LEU A 97 -10.62 -3.70 -7.06
CA LEU A 97 -9.64 -2.66 -7.41
C LEU A 97 -8.31 -2.88 -6.66
N LEU A 98 -8.36 -3.20 -5.36
CA LEU A 98 -7.17 -3.55 -4.56
C LEU A 98 -6.43 -4.76 -5.14
N HIS A 99 -7.14 -5.82 -5.53
CA HIS A 99 -6.56 -7.00 -6.14
C HIS A 99 -5.88 -6.66 -7.48
N VAL A 100 -6.60 -6.02 -8.38
CA VAL A 100 -6.11 -5.75 -9.74
C VAL A 100 -4.91 -4.81 -9.74
N GLU A 101 -5.01 -3.66 -9.06
CA GLU A 101 -3.92 -2.69 -9.00
C GLU A 101 -2.72 -3.24 -8.21
N GLY A 102 -2.99 -4.01 -7.15
CA GLY A 102 -1.94 -4.64 -6.36
C GLY A 102 -1.14 -5.66 -7.14
N GLU A 103 -1.80 -6.59 -7.83
CA GLU A 103 -1.10 -7.62 -8.60
C GLU A 103 -0.39 -7.05 -9.82
N LYS A 104 -1.01 -6.10 -10.52
CA LYS A 104 -0.37 -5.37 -11.63
C LYS A 104 0.93 -4.70 -11.18
N PHE A 105 0.92 -4.04 -10.03
CA PHE A 105 2.11 -3.38 -9.50
C PHE A 105 3.17 -4.39 -9.04
N ALA A 106 2.77 -5.47 -8.36
CA ALA A 106 3.68 -6.53 -7.92
C ALA A 106 4.38 -7.22 -9.07
N GLN A 107 3.65 -7.53 -10.16
CA GLN A 107 4.23 -8.12 -11.38
C GLN A 107 5.23 -7.17 -12.03
N ALA A 108 4.93 -5.87 -12.08
CA ALA A 108 5.86 -4.88 -12.60
C ALA A 108 7.15 -4.79 -11.76
N LEU A 109 7.06 -4.89 -10.44
CA LEU A 109 8.22 -4.93 -9.55
C LEU A 109 9.08 -6.18 -9.79
N GLU A 110 8.45 -7.35 -9.90
CA GLU A 110 9.12 -8.65 -9.98
C GLU A 110 10.04 -8.80 -11.19
N GLY A 111 9.70 -8.12 -12.28
CA GLY A 111 10.47 -8.13 -13.54
C GLY A 111 11.62 -7.13 -13.61
N LEU A 112 11.90 -6.34 -12.58
CA LEU A 112 12.93 -5.30 -12.63
C LEU A 112 14.34 -5.87 -12.46
N SER A 113 15.28 -5.36 -13.27
CA SER A 113 16.69 -5.68 -13.11
C SER A 113 17.34 -4.89 -11.97
N GLU A 114 18.46 -5.41 -11.43
CA GLU A 114 19.24 -4.69 -10.42
C GLU A 114 19.80 -3.37 -10.96
N GLU A 115 20.19 -3.35 -12.23
CA GLU A 115 20.65 -2.14 -12.92
C GLU A 115 19.58 -1.07 -12.92
N PHE A 116 18.33 -1.42 -13.30
CA PHE A 116 17.21 -0.50 -13.28
C PHE A 116 16.90 0.00 -11.87
N LEU A 117 16.91 -0.89 -10.87
CA LEU A 117 16.68 -0.53 -9.48
C LEU A 117 17.76 0.42 -8.93
N GLY A 118 18.98 0.32 -9.43
CA GLY A 118 20.11 1.19 -9.08
C GLY A 118 20.09 2.57 -9.76
N GLU A 119 19.32 2.77 -10.83
CA GLU A 119 19.25 4.06 -11.52
C GLU A 119 18.81 5.19 -10.57
N ARG A 120 19.49 6.34 -10.69
CA ARG A 120 19.16 7.53 -9.90
C ARG A 120 18.05 8.33 -10.57
N VAL A 121 17.13 8.84 -9.73
CA VAL A 121 16.06 9.76 -10.16
C VAL A 121 16.21 11.04 -9.36
N ASP A 122 16.38 12.15 -10.06
CA ASP A 122 16.46 13.47 -9.44
C ASP A 122 15.09 13.86 -8.89
N LEU A 123 15.05 14.28 -7.64
CA LEU A 123 13.84 14.76 -6.97
C LEU A 123 13.54 16.21 -7.34
N MET A 124 12.43 16.75 -6.85
CA MET A 124 12.09 18.14 -7.10
C MET A 124 13.14 19.07 -6.47
N PRO A 125 13.42 20.22 -7.09
CA PRO A 125 14.35 21.20 -6.52
C PRO A 125 14.03 21.53 -5.06
N GLY A 126 15.07 21.57 -4.21
CA GLY A 126 14.93 21.86 -2.79
C GLY A 126 14.64 20.64 -1.90
N MET A 127 14.46 19.46 -2.47
CA MET A 127 14.32 18.23 -1.67
C MET A 127 15.69 17.70 -1.18
N THR A 128 15.67 17.08 -0.01
CA THR A 128 16.83 16.42 0.59
C THR A 128 16.48 14.97 0.90
N PRO A 129 17.23 14.01 0.37
CA PRO A 129 18.33 14.11 -0.60
C PRO A 129 17.85 14.64 -1.95
N PRO A 130 18.73 15.18 -2.82
CA PRO A 130 18.35 15.70 -4.12
C PRO A 130 18.00 14.62 -5.15
N ALA A 131 18.43 13.40 -4.93
CA ALA A 131 18.13 12.25 -5.80
C ALA A 131 18.05 10.95 -4.97
N LYS A 132 17.25 9.99 -5.44
CA LYS A 132 17.13 8.63 -4.87
C LYS A 132 17.32 7.60 -5.95
N SER A 133 17.72 6.38 -5.58
CA SER A 133 17.63 5.25 -6.48
C SER A 133 16.15 4.89 -6.73
N ARG A 134 15.86 4.23 -7.86
CA ARG A 134 14.51 3.71 -8.10
C ARG A 134 14.12 2.71 -7.01
N PHE A 135 15.06 1.92 -6.51
CA PHE A 135 14.83 1.00 -5.40
C PHE A 135 14.30 1.74 -4.16
N GLU A 136 14.98 2.81 -3.73
CA GLU A 136 14.54 3.62 -2.57
C GLU A 136 13.13 4.21 -2.80
N MET A 137 12.82 4.66 -4.02
CA MET A 137 11.51 5.21 -4.34
C MET A 137 10.43 4.12 -4.38
N LEU A 138 10.75 2.91 -4.86
CA LEU A 138 9.83 1.79 -4.99
C LEU A 138 9.57 1.04 -3.66
N LEU A 139 10.32 1.33 -2.59
CA LEU A 139 9.93 0.96 -1.23
C LEU A 139 8.71 1.74 -0.75
N GLY A 140 8.59 3.01 -1.17
CA GLY A 140 7.54 3.93 -0.72
C GLY A 140 6.10 3.42 -0.86
N PRO A 141 5.68 2.80 -1.96
CA PRO A 141 4.32 2.24 -2.10
C PRO A 141 3.92 1.26 -1.01
N LYS A 142 4.82 0.36 -0.63
CA LYS A 142 4.61 -0.59 0.47
C LYS A 142 4.49 0.14 1.83
N GLU A 143 5.37 1.10 2.08
CA GLU A 143 5.39 1.88 3.32
C GLU A 143 4.14 2.76 3.45
N HIS A 144 3.73 3.40 2.36
CA HIS A 144 2.50 4.17 2.26
C HIS A 144 1.26 3.31 2.54
N GLU A 145 1.18 2.11 1.98
CA GLU A 145 0.09 1.18 2.25
C GLU A 145 0.09 0.73 3.72
N MET A 146 1.26 0.43 4.29
CA MET A 146 1.38 0.08 5.71
C MET A 146 0.91 1.21 6.64
N HIS A 147 1.20 2.47 6.30
CA HIS A 147 0.72 3.64 7.02
C HIS A 147 -0.82 3.70 7.04
N HIS A 148 -1.47 3.60 5.88
CA HIS A 148 -2.94 3.62 5.80
C HIS A 148 -3.59 2.35 6.36
N ARG A 149 -2.95 1.20 6.22
CA ARG A 149 -3.40 -0.04 6.86
C ARG A 149 -3.46 0.10 8.38
N ALA A 150 -2.50 0.78 9.01
CA ALA A 150 -2.56 1.03 10.45
C ALA A 150 -3.78 1.89 10.83
N GLN A 151 -4.14 2.89 10.02
CA GLN A 151 -5.36 3.68 10.20
C GLN A 151 -6.62 2.81 10.10
N LEU A 152 -6.70 1.91 9.11
CA LEU A 152 -7.80 0.96 8.99
C LEU A 152 -7.90 0.02 10.20
N MET A 153 -6.77 -0.45 10.75
CA MET A 153 -6.77 -1.27 11.98
C MET A 153 -7.25 -0.50 13.21
N VAL A 154 -7.08 0.81 13.25
CA VAL A 154 -7.70 1.68 14.28
C VAL A 154 -9.20 1.78 14.06
N ALA A 155 -9.64 1.95 12.80
CA ALA A 155 -11.06 1.97 12.46
C ALA A 155 -11.76 0.64 12.82
N GLU A 156 -11.14 -0.53 12.52
CA GLU A 156 -11.65 -1.84 12.95
C GLU A 156 -11.93 -1.86 14.45
N ARG A 157 -10.96 -1.40 15.28
CA ARG A 157 -11.14 -1.38 16.75
C ARG A 157 -12.27 -0.45 17.20
N ALA A 158 -12.40 0.70 16.56
CA ALA A 158 -13.50 1.63 16.84
C ALA A 158 -14.88 1.03 16.48
N LEU A 159 -14.91 0.12 15.51
CA LEU A 159 -16.10 -0.64 15.10
C LEU A 159 -16.29 -1.95 15.88
N GLY A 160 -15.47 -2.21 16.92
CA GLY A 160 -15.55 -3.44 17.72
C GLY A 160 -14.91 -4.67 17.09
N ILE A 161 -14.17 -4.51 15.99
CA ILE A 161 -13.49 -5.60 15.27
C ILE A 161 -12.04 -5.70 15.76
N THR A 162 -11.62 -6.87 16.21
CA THR A 162 -10.20 -7.12 16.50
C THR A 162 -9.47 -7.40 15.19
N PRO A 163 -8.46 -6.59 14.78
CA PRO A 163 -7.75 -6.79 13.52
C PRO A 163 -7.13 -8.18 13.40
N HIS A 164 -7.20 -8.79 12.20
CA HIS A 164 -6.70 -10.15 11.97
C HIS A 164 -5.21 -10.34 12.36
N LEU A 165 -4.35 -9.33 12.11
CA LEU A 165 -2.95 -9.39 12.52
C LEU A 165 -2.78 -9.46 14.04
N THR A 166 -3.67 -8.82 14.80
CA THR A 166 -3.71 -8.92 16.27
C THR A 166 -4.12 -10.32 16.70
N ARG A 167 -5.17 -10.89 16.10
CA ARG A 167 -5.62 -12.26 16.39
C ARG A 167 -4.53 -13.28 16.09
N GLN A 168 -3.89 -13.19 14.92
CA GLN A 168 -2.76 -14.06 14.55
C GLN A 168 -1.61 -14.00 15.56
N MET A 169 -1.30 -12.81 16.08
CA MET A 169 -0.26 -12.67 17.11
C MET A 169 -0.69 -13.34 18.41
N GLN A 170 -1.92 -13.16 18.85
CA GLN A 170 -2.47 -13.79 20.07
C GLN A 170 -2.45 -15.32 19.96
N GLU A 171 -2.87 -15.87 18.82
CA GLU A 171 -2.84 -17.31 18.53
C GLU A 171 -1.41 -17.87 18.59
N ARG A 172 -0.45 -17.17 18.00
CA ARG A 172 0.98 -17.57 18.06
C ARG A 172 1.50 -17.58 19.50
N PHE A 173 1.20 -16.58 20.29
CA PHE A 173 1.60 -16.55 21.70
C PHE A 173 0.94 -17.66 22.52
N ALA A 174 -0.34 -17.91 22.33
CA ALA A 174 -1.04 -19.02 22.98
C ALA A 174 -0.43 -20.39 22.63
N ALA A 175 -0.10 -20.60 21.36
CA ALA A 175 0.57 -21.82 20.90
C ALA A 175 1.96 -22.00 21.52
N MET A 176 2.75 -20.91 21.60
CA MET A 176 4.08 -20.93 22.24
C MET A 176 3.99 -21.25 23.73
N GLN A 177 3.03 -20.65 24.45
CA GLN A 177 2.80 -20.95 25.88
C GLN A 177 2.39 -22.39 26.11
N ALA A 178 1.47 -22.91 25.27
CA ALA A 178 1.02 -24.31 25.36
C ALA A 178 2.17 -25.32 25.07
N ALA A 179 3.11 -24.97 24.20
CA ALA A 179 4.29 -25.78 23.95
C ALA A 179 5.29 -25.75 25.12
N ALA A 180 5.49 -24.59 25.73
CA ALA A 180 6.40 -24.43 26.87
C ALA A 180 5.90 -25.10 28.15
N GLY A 181 4.57 -25.22 28.36
CA GLY A 181 3.98 -25.87 29.52
C GLY A 181 3.95 -27.41 29.46
N LYS A 182 4.43 -28.01 28.36
CA LYS A 182 4.49 -29.47 28.16
C LYS A 182 5.89 -30.07 28.33
N GLY A 183 6.89 -29.24 28.63
CA GLY A 183 8.28 -29.63 28.92
C GLY A 183 8.62 -29.44 30.40
#